data_51f45afb695bc3d55b1f168f4120fe81
#
_entry.id   51f45afb695bc3d55b1f168f4120fe81
#
_cell.length_a   1.000
_cell.length_b   1.000
_cell.length_c   1.000
_cell.angle_alpha   90.00
_cell.angle_beta   90.00
_cell.angle_gamma   90.00
#
_symmetry.space_group_name_H-M   'P 1'
#
loop_
_entity.id
_entity.type
_entity.pdbx_description
1 polymer ?
#
loop_
_entity_poly.entity_id
_entity_poly.type
_entity_poly.pdbx_seq_one_letter_code
_entity_poly.pdbx_strand_id
1 'polypeptide(L)'
;MSFENLGLHEALTRAVADAGYDSATDVQQRAIPPALAGRDLMVSASTGSGKTASFILPALQRVLAARGDNTKRREKGVVYGPRILVLAPTRELAMQVAKAADTYGRHVQGLRVATVVGGVPYPAQIKALRGPLDILIATPGRLLDHLQTGKAVLEHVEMLVLDEADRMLDMGFIDDITTIADHVPAARQTVMYSATFAGNVGGLARNLLREPQRVDVASHTDTHANIEQRLHWADNAQHKNALLDHILTERELEQAVIFTSTQRDADWLADRLADMGHAVASLHGGMPQGRRNRVLQGLRSKHLRVLVATDVAARGIDVPTISHVINYGLPMKAEDYVHRIGRTGRAGRNGLAVTLAERMDVGMIRRIQHFTTQDIPVATVAGLEPRIPAPRIFAQRAEGQGERPGFGARKSFGGGKPFGAKKPFGAGGNKPFGKKPFGGGAAKRGSPFQR
;
A
#
# COMPACT_ATOMS: atom_id res chain seq x y z
N MET A 1 2.32 2.80 -27.86
CA MET A 1 3.72 2.91 -28.35
C MET A 1 4.38 1.55 -28.16
N SER A 2 5.16 1.06 -29.15
CA SER A 2 5.93 -0.17 -29.00
C SER A 2 7.08 0.01 -28.00
N PHE A 3 7.49 -1.06 -27.29
CA PHE A 3 8.65 -1.06 -26.41
C PHE A 3 9.98 -0.76 -27.14
N GLU A 4 10.07 -1.06 -28.43
CA GLU A 4 11.22 -0.76 -29.27
C GLU A 4 11.54 0.74 -29.32
N ASN A 5 10.51 1.60 -29.20
CA ASN A 5 10.67 3.05 -29.26
C ASN A 5 11.04 3.67 -27.90
N LEU A 6 11.23 2.86 -26.84
CA LEU A 6 11.57 3.34 -25.51
C LEU A 6 13.08 3.38 -25.23
N GLY A 7 13.93 3.00 -26.19
CA GLY A 7 15.40 3.00 -26.04
C GLY A 7 15.93 1.83 -25.22
N LEU A 8 15.17 0.74 -25.11
CA LEU A 8 15.60 -0.47 -24.42
C LEU A 8 16.52 -1.32 -25.28
N HIS A 9 17.46 -2.04 -24.64
CA HIS A 9 18.33 -3.01 -25.29
C HIS A 9 17.49 -4.16 -25.90
N GLU A 10 17.94 -4.71 -27.04
CA GLU A 10 17.26 -5.78 -27.76
C GLU A 10 16.90 -7.00 -26.89
N ALA A 11 17.80 -7.40 -25.97
CA ALA A 11 17.52 -8.49 -25.02
C ALA A 11 16.28 -8.22 -24.15
N LEU A 12 15.98 -6.97 -23.83
CA LEU A 12 14.84 -6.60 -23.01
C LEU A 12 13.55 -6.48 -23.83
N THR A 13 13.61 -5.91 -25.02
CA THR A 13 12.45 -5.84 -25.93
C THR A 13 12.00 -7.23 -26.34
N ARG A 14 12.95 -8.13 -26.62
CA ARG A 14 12.69 -9.55 -26.88
C ARG A 14 12.04 -10.25 -25.68
N ALA A 15 12.54 -10.01 -24.46
CA ALA A 15 11.96 -10.61 -23.25
C ALA A 15 10.53 -10.14 -22.98
N VAL A 16 10.23 -8.87 -23.29
CA VAL A 16 8.87 -8.30 -23.19
C VAL A 16 7.94 -8.95 -24.22
N ALA A 17 8.38 -9.11 -25.46
CA ALA A 17 7.62 -9.80 -26.52
C ALA A 17 7.36 -11.27 -26.16
N ASP A 18 8.38 -11.99 -25.66
CA ASP A 18 8.24 -13.38 -25.18
C ASP A 18 7.27 -13.50 -23.99
N ALA A 19 7.07 -12.42 -23.23
CA ALA A 19 6.10 -12.36 -22.15
C ALA A 19 4.67 -12.02 -22.62
N GLY A 20 4.48 -11.79 -23.93
CA GLY A 20 3.18 -11.50 -24.54
C GLY A 20 2.72 -10.05 -24.40
N TYR A 21 3.64 -9.09 -24.28
CA TYR A 21 3.33 -7.66 -24.23
C TYR A 21 3.71 -6.97 -25.56
N ASP A 22 2.72 -6.53 -26.30
CA ASP A 22 2.95 -5.90 -27.63
C ASP A 22 3.09 -4.38 -27.53
N SER A 23 2.52 -3.75 -26.51
CA SER A 23 2.52 -2.31 -26.35
C SER A 23 2.80 -1.89 -24.90
N ALA A 24 3.52 -0.79 -24.75
CA ALA A 24 3.79 -0.20 -23.45
C ALA A 24 2.57 0.55 -22.91
N THR A 25 2.30 0.37 -21.60
CA THR A 25 1.27 1.12 -20.88
C THR A 25 1.66 2.58 -20.71
N ASP A 26 0.72 3.46 -20.33
CA ASP A 26 0.98 4.89 -20.15
C ASP A 26 2.10 5.14 -19.12
N VAL A 27 2.09 4.43 -17.97
CA VAL A 27 3.16 4.56 -16.97
C VAL A 27 4.52 4.13 -17.53
N GLN A 28 4.56 3.08 -18.35
CA GLN A 28 5.81 2.61 -18.96
C GLN A 28 6.34 3.61 -19.99
N GLN A 29 5.47 4.15 -20.84
CA GLN A 29 5.84 5.14 -21.84
C GLN A 29 6.41 6.42 -21.23
N ARG A 30 5.87 6.85 -20.07
CA ARG A 30 6.24 8.11 -19.41
C ARG A 30 7.37 7.96 -18.40
N ALA A 31 7.54 6.79 -17.77
CA ALA A 31 8.55 6.57 -16.75
C ALA A 31 9.84 5.93 -17.29
N ILE A 32 9.79 5.05 -18.31
CA ILE A 32 10.99 4.37 -18.81
C ILE A 32 12.01 5.34 -19.40
N PRO A 33 11.66 6.27 -20.31
CA PRO A 33 12.67 7.14 -20.92
C PRO A 33 13.44 8.01 -19.90
N PRO A 34 12.80 8.73 -18.96
CA PRO A 34 13.55 9.50 -17.98
C PRO A 34 14.30 8.60 -16.96
N ALA A 35 13.84 7.37 -16.67
CA ALA A 35 14.58 6.42 -15.86
C ALA A 35 15.88 5.98 -16.56
N LEU A 36 15.83 5.72 -17.86
CA LEU A 36 17.02 5.41 -18.67
C LEU A 36 18.00 6.57 -18.74
N ALA A 37 17.49 7.80 -18.73
CA ALA A 37 18.31 9.02 -18.67
C ALA A 37 18.94 9.28 -17.27
N GLY A 38 18.71 8.40 -16.30
CA GLY A 38 19.29 8.50 -14.95
C GLY A 38 18.61 9.53 -14.05
N ARG A 39 17.41 10.03 -14.42
CA ARG A 39 16.65 11.00 -13.60
C ARG A 39 16.01 10.31 -12.40
N ASP A 40 15.99 11.02 -11.26
CA ASP A 40 15.15 10.62 -10.15
C ASP A 40 13.66 10.81 -10.53
N LEU A 41 12.81 9.89 -10.10
CA LEU A 41 11.40 9.91 -10.50
C LEU A 41 10.46 9.83 -9.29
N MET A 42 9.38 10.60 -9.36
CA MET A 42 8.17 10.44 -8.55
C MET A 42 7.06 9.95 -9.46
N VAL A 43 6.66 8.69 -9.32
CA VAL A 43 5.66 8.08 -10.20
C VAL A 43 4.38 7.80 -9.42
N SER A 44 3.31 8.53 -9.78
CA SER A 44 1.97 8.25 -9.26
C SER A 44 1.23 7.36 -10.25
N ALA A 45 0.96 6.14 -9.85
CA ALA A 45 0.26 5.17 -10.68
C ALA A 45 -0.43 4.10 -9.84
N SER A 46 -1.58 3.63 -10.31
CA SER A 46 -2.39 2.61 -9.64
C SER A 46 -1.80 1.20 -9.76
N THR A 47 -2.29 0.29 -8.92
CA THR A 47 -1.96 -1.14 -9.02
C THR A 47 -2.47 -1.71 -10.35
N GLY A 48 -1.67 -2.53 -11.03
CA GLY A 48 -2.06 -3.14 -12.32
C GLY A 48 -1.77 -2.27 -13.55
N SER A 49 -1.26 -1.05 -13.39
CA SER A 49 -0.91 -0.15 -14.51
C SER A 49 0.38 -0.52 -15.26
N GLY A 50 1.10 -1.55 -14.82
CA GLY A 50 2.39 -1.94 -15.41
C GLY A 50 3.62 -1.31 -14.75
N LYS A 51 3.48 -0.76 -13.52
CA LYS A 51 4.58 -0.12 -12.77
C LYS A 51 5.84 -0.98 -12.67
N THR A 52 5.69 -2.27 -12.36
CA THR A 52 6.84 -3.15 -12.15
C THR A 52 7.76 -3.20 -13.36
N ALA A 53 7.23 -3.32 -14.56
CA ALA A 53 8.03 -3.27 -15.79
C ALA A 53 8.67 -1.89 -15.99
N SER A 54 8.00 -0.79 -15.58
CA SER A 54 8.50 0.57 -15.79
C SER A 54 9.76 0.90 -14.97
N PHE A 55 10.05 0.16 -13.88
CA PHE A 55 11.33 0.29 -13.17
C PHE A 55 12.27 -0.91 -13.36
N ILE A 56 11.76 -2.13 -13.56
CA ILE A 56 12.61 -3.30 -13.77
C ILE A 56 13.34 -3.24 -15.13
N LEU A 57 12.68 -2.77 -16.18
CA LEU A 57 13.32 -2.64 -17.49
C LEU A 57 14.50 -1.66 -17.48
N PRO A 58 14.39 -0.42 -16.95
CA PRO A 58 15.53 0.46 -16.76
C PRO A 58 16.61 -0.12 -15.83
N ALA A 59 16.22 -0.83 -14.76
CA ALA A 59 17.16 -1.50 -13.87
C ALA A 59 17.99 -2.56 -14.60
N LEU A 60 17.35 -3.41 -15.41
CA LEU A 60 18.02 -4.42 -16.24
C LEU A 60 18.90 -3.78 -17.32
N GLN A 61 18.47 -2.68 -17.93
CA GLN A 61 19.26 -1.90 -18.87
C GLN A 61 20.58 -1.44 -18.24
N ARG A 62 20.51 -0.95 -17.00
CA ARG A 62 21.71 -0.53 -16.23
C ARG A 62 22.64 -1.71 -15.96
N VAL A 63 22.09 -2.90 -15.63
CA VAL A 63 22.89 -4.12 -15.47
C VAL A 63 23.59 -4.49 -16.76
N LEU A 64 22.90 -4.45 -17.92
CA LEU A 64 23.47 -4.72 -19.22
C LEU A 64 24.61 -3.75 -19.58
N ALA A 65 24.38 -2.45 -19.42
CA ALA A 65 25.38 -1.40 -19.67
C ALA A 65 26.65 -1.62 -18.82
N ALA A 66 26.49 -1.94 -17.53
CA ALA A 66 27.62 -2.22 -16.64
C ALA A 66 28.38 -3.51 -17.00
N ARG A 67 27.75 -4.43 -17.71
CA ARG A 67 28.36 -5.69 -18.20
C ARG A 67 28.88 -5.60 -19.64
N GLY A 68 28.88 -4.40 -20.25
CA GLY A 68 29.31 -4.22 -21.64
C GLY A 68 28.51 -5.13 -22.57
N ASP A 69 27.19 -4.97 -22.53
CA ASP A 69 26.23 -5.72 -23.36
C ASP A 69 26.39 -7.24 -23.29
N ASN A 70 26.45 -7.77 -22.08
CA ASN A 70 26.66 -9.18 -21.74
C ASN A 70 28.06 -9.77 -22.02
N THR A 71 29.04 -8.98 -22.41
CA THR A 71 30.39 -9.47 -22.74
C THR A 71 31.33 -9.59 -21.54
N LYS A 72 31.12 -8.78 -20.48
CA LYS A 72 31.96 -8.75 -19.28
C LYS A 72 31.37 -9.62 -18.17
N ARG A 73 32.11 -10.58 -17.67
CA ARG A 73 31.79 -11.34 -16.48
C ARG A 73 32.35 -10.67 -15.24
N ARG A 74 31.62 -10.71 -14.12
CA ARG A 74 32.16 -10.28 -12.81
C ARG A 74 33.28 -11.24 -12.37
N GLU A 75 34.30 -10.69 -11.73
CA GLU A 75 35.38 -11.49 -11.13
C GLU A 75 34.84 -12.42 -10.05
N LYS A 76 35.33 -13.65 -10.04
CA LYS A 76 34.96 -14.63 -9.01
C LYS A 76 35.59 -14.25 -7.66
N GLY A 77 34.81 -14.37 -6.60
CA GLY A 77 35.31 -14.23 -5.22
C GLY A 77 35.18 -12.83 -4.63
N VAL A 78 34.79 -11.81 -5.41
CA VAL A 78 34.55 -10.47 -4.91
C VAL A 78 33.06 -10.28 -4.60
N VAL A 79 32.75 -9.86 -3.37
CA VAL A 79 31.37 -9.51 -2.96
C VAL A 79 31.16 -8.04 -3.28
N TYR A 80 30.44 -7.76 -4.36
CA TYR A 80 30.20 -6.38 -4.82
C TYR A 80 28.86 -5.80 -4.32
N GLY A 81 28.04 -6.54 -3.64
CA GLY A 81 26.66 -6.12 -3.34
C GLY A 81 25.83 -5.92 -4.63
N PRO A 82 24.56 -5.52 -4.49
CA PRO A 82 23.68 -5.28 -5.65
C PRO A 82 23.97 -3.93 -6.30
N ARG A 83 23.73 -3.83 -7.61
CA ARG A 83 23.66 -2.55 -8.34
C ARG A 83 22.30 -1.89 -8.18
N ILE A 84 21.27 -2.71 -8.06
CA ILE A 84 19.87 -2.28 -7.96
C ILE A 84 19.31 -2.78 -6.65
N LEU A 85 18.74 -1.87 -5.88
CA LEU A 85 17.97 -2.18 -4.67
C LEU A 85 16.51 -1.79 -4.89
N VAL A 86 15.61 -2.76 -4.70
CA VAL A 86 14.17 -2.52 -4.70
C VAL A 86 13.62 -2.79 -3.32
N LEU A 87 12.97 -1.80 -2.72
CA LEU A 87 12.23 -1.93 -1.47
C LEU A 87 10.74 -2.09 -1.76
N ALA A 88 10.14 -3.09 -1.16
CA ALA A 88 8.71 -3.39 -1.26
C ALA A 88 8.10 -3.59 0.14
N PRO A 89 6.83 -3.19 0.37
CA PRO A 89 6.20 -3.25 1.70
C PRO A 89 5.98 -4.66 2.21
N THR A 90 5.77 -5.62 1.33
CA THR A 90 5.42 -6.99 1.70
C THR A 90 6.27 -8.01 0.95
N ARG A 91 6.39 -9.20 1.57
CA ARG A 91 7.05 -10.34 0.95
C ARG A 91 6.40 -10.71 -0.38
N GLU A 92 5.09 -10.72 -0.43
CA GLU A 92 4.31 -11.11 -1.61
C GLU A 92 4.63 -10.18 -2.79
N LEU A 93 4.69 -8.87 -2.56
CA LEU A 93 5.07 -7.91 -3.59
C LEU A 93 6.54 -8.06 -3.97
N ALA A 94 7.44 -8.23 -3.01
CA ALA A 94 8.85 -8.48 -3.29
C ALA A 94 9.05 -9.72 -4.19
N MET A 95 8.30 -10.80 -3.94
CA MET A 95 8.34 -12.00 -4.78
C MET A 95 7.76 -11.78 -6.18
N GLN A 96 6.73 -10.93 -6.32
CA GLN A 96 6.19 -10.54 -7.64
C GLN A 96 7.22 -9.73 -8.44
N VAL A 97 7.90 -8.79 -7.78
CA VAL A 97 8.99 -8.01 -8.41
C VAL A 97 10.13 -8.92 -8.83
N ALA A 98 10.51 -9.90 -8.01
CA ALA A 98 11.54 -10.88 -8.36
C ALA A 98 11.15 -11.71 -9.60
N LYS A 99 9.91 -12.19 -9.65
CA LYS A 99 9.38 -12.91 -10.82
C LYS A 99 9.40 -12.04 -12.07
N ALA A 100 9.08 -10.75 -11.95
CA ALA A 100 9.14 -9.81 -13.07
C ALA A 100 10.59 -9.59 -13.53
N ALA A 101 11.54 -9.46 -12.59
CA ALA A 101 12.97 -9.37 -12.91
C ALA A 101 13.47 -10.60 -13.65
N ASP A 102 13.08 -11.81 -13.23
CA ASP A 102 13.41 -13.06 -13.93
C ASP A 102 12.75 -13.12 -15.32
N THR A 103 11.50 -12.69 -15.44
CA THR A 103 10.75 -12.71 -16.70
C THR A 103 11.37 -11.77 -17.73
N TYR A 104 11.59 -10.51 -17.38
CA TYR A 104 12.15 -9.51 -18.29
C TYR A 104 13.67 -9.61 -18.43
N GLY A 105 14.33 -10.26 -17.48
CA GLY A 105 15.77 -10.50 -17.50
C GLY A 105 16.19 -11.83 -18.14
N ARG A 106 15.26 -12.61 -18.71
CA ARG A 106 15.54 -13.98 -19.23
C ARG A 106 16.64 -14.04 -20.29
N HIS A 107 16.85 -12.96 -21.02
CA HIS A 107 17.91 -12.84 -22.03
C HIS A 107 19.15 -12.09 -21.52
N VAL A 108 19.18 -11.71 -20.23
CA VAL A 108 20.36 -11.13 -19.57
C VAL A 108 21.22 -12.25 -19.02
N GLN A 109 22.32 -12.57 -19.69
CA GLN A 109 23.16 -13.71 -19.31
C GLN A 109 23.73 -13.57 -17.90
N GLY A 110 23.55 -14.62 -17.08
CA GLY A 110 24.10 -14.65 -15.72
C GLY A 110 23.53 -13.60 -14.77
N LEU A 111 22.31 -13.09 -15.04
CA LEU A 111 21.57 -12.23 -14.14
C LEU A 111 21.43 -12.88 -12.77
N ARG A 112 21.71 -12.11 -11.71
CA ARG A 112 21.59 -12.57 -10.34
C ARG A 112 20.62 -11.67 -9.57
N VAL A 113 19.46 -12.24 -9.25
CA VAL A 113 18.42 -11.62 -8.43
C VAL A 113 18.35 -12.33 -7.10
N ALA A 114 18.34 -11.59 -6.02
CA ALA A 114 18.12 -12.12 -4.68
C ALA A 114 16.96 -11.42 -3.99
N THR A 115 16.29 -12.14 -3.08
CA THR A 115 15.22 -11.61 -2.24
C THR A 115 15.57 -11.72 -0.77
N VAL A 116 15.33 -10.65 -0.02
CA VAL A 116 15.55 -10.56 1.43
C VAL A 116 14.26 -10.11 2.10
N VAL A 117 13.50 -11.07 2.62
CA VAL A 117 12.14 -10.85 3.10
C VAL A 117 11.86 -11.59 4.41
N GLY A 118 10.89 -11.12 5.18
CA GLY A 118 10.45 -11.79 6.40
C GLY A 118 9.92 -13.20 6.14
N GLY A 119 9.99 -14.08 7.15
CA GLY A 119 9.46 -15.46 7.06
C GLY A 119 10.27 -16.43 6.19
N VAL A 120 11.46 -16.04 5.74
CA VAL A 120 12.45 -16.93 5.10
C VAL A 120 13.60 -17.15 6.07
N PRO A 121 14.15 -18.39 6.20
CA PRO A 121 15.28 -18.66 7.08
C PRO A 121 16.51 -17.82 6.74
N TYR A 122 17.16 -17.27 7.77
CA TYR A 122 18.37 -16.44 7.64
C TYR A 122 19.50 -17.09 6.84
N PRO A 123 19.85 -18.38 7.05
CA PRO A 123 20.97 -19.00 6.33
C PRO A 123 20.79 -18.96 4.81
N ALA A 124 19.56 -19.14 4.32
CA ALA A 124 19.26 -19.09 2.90
C ALA A 124 19.49 -17.69 2.31
N GLN A 125 19.05 -16.65 3.03
CA GLN A 125 19.25 -15.26 2.63
C GLN A 125 20.72 -14.85 2.70
N ILE A 126 21.45 -15.24 3.75
CA ILE A 126 22.89 -14.99 3.87
C ILE A 126 23.65 -15.64 2.69
N LYS A 127 23.28 -16.87 2.30
CA LYS A 127 23.87 -17.52 1.14
C LYS A 127 23.61 -16.73 -0.16
N ALA A 128 22.40 -16.21 -0.34
CA ALA A 128 22.05 -15.39 -1.50
C ALA A 128 22.82 -14.04 -1.52
N LEU A 129 23.03 -13.43 -0.36
CA LEU A 129 23.76 -12.15 -0.22
C LEU A 129 25.28 -12.28 -0.42
N ARG A 130 25.89 -13.46 -0.25
CA ARG A 130 27.33 -13.69 -0.41
C ARG A 130 27.84 -13.71 -1.83
N GLY A 131 26.97 -13.83 -2.80
CA GLY A 131 27.34 -13.87 -4.23
C GLY A 131 27.35 -12.50 -4.89
N PRO A 132 27.92 -12.39 -6.09
CA PRO A 132 27.77 -11.19 -6.89
C PRO A 132 26.29 -11.00 -7.25
N LEU A 133 25.69 -9.93 -6.78
CA LEU A 133 24.29 -9.60 -7.03
C LEU A 133 24.19 -8.49 -8.08
N ASP A 134 23.16 -8.55 -8.91
CA ASP A 134 22.75 -7.46 -9.76
C ASP A 134 21.57 -6.71 -9.15
N ILE A 135 20.57 -7.45 -8.72
CA ILE A 135 19.32 -6.91 -8.17
C ILE A 135 19.03 -7.55 -6.81
N LEU A 136 18.85 -6.72 -5.80
CA LEU A 136 18.35 -7.12 -4.49
C LEU A 136 16.95 -6.55 -4.31
N ILE A 137 16.01 -7.42 -3.98
CA ILE A 137 14.63 -7.02 -3.69
C ILE A 137 14.34 -7.38 -2.24
N ALA A 138 13.90 -6.40 -1.46
CA ALA A 138 13.81 -6.58 -0.02
C ALA A 138 12.57 -5.94 0.60
N THR A 139 12.16 -6.45 1.76
CA THR A 139 11.31 -5.73 2.70
C THR A 139 12.20 -4.95 3.68
N PRO A 140 11.86 -3.67 4.04
CA PRO A 140 12.75 -2.80 4.80
C PRO A 140 13.30 -3.43 6.08
N GLY A 141 12.44 -3.87 7.00
CA GLY A 141 12.89 -4.41 8.28
C GLY A 141 13.85 -5.60 8.17
N ARG A 142 13.61 -6.56 7.23
CA ARG A 142 14.51 -7.71 7.06
C ARG A 142 15.86 -7.31 6.42
N LEU A 143 15.87 -6.32 5.53
CA LEU A 143 17.12 -5.81 4.98
C LEU A 143 17.92 -5.10 6.05
N LEU A 144 17.27 -4.31 6.91
CA LEU A 144 17.91 -3.62 8.02
C LEU A 144 18.57 -4.61 8.98
N ASP A 145 17.91 -5.73 9.33
CA ASP A 145 18.51 -6.82 10.13
C ASP A 145 19.83 -7.33 9.50
N HIS A 146 19.85 -7.52 8.19
CA HIS A 146 21.07 -7.98 7.50
C HIS A 146 22.15 -6.90 7.39
N LEU A 147 21.79 -5.62 7.30
CA LEU A 147 22.73 -4.50 7.35
C LEU A 147 23.39 -4.40 8.71
N GLN A 148 22.62 -4.41 9.79
CA GLN A 148 23.10 -4.32 11.17
C GLN A 148 24.04 -5.47 11.55
N THR A 149 23.85 -6.65 10.96
CA THR A 149 24.70 -7.81 11.17
C THR A 149 25.87 -7.89 10.17
N GLY A 150 26.06 -6.89 9.31
CA GLY A 150 27.12 -6.85 8.29
C GLY A 150 27.02 -7.94 7.23
N LYS A 151 25.82 -8.47 6.98
CA LYS A 151 25.58 -9.51 5.97
C LYS A 151 25.15 -8.96 4.62
N ALA A 152 24.57 -7.77 4.59
CA ALA A 152 24.22 -7.04 3.37
C ALA A 152 25.23 -5.90 3.15
N VAL A 153 25.62 -5.69 1.90
CA VAL A 153 26.51 -4.60 1.46
C VAL A 153 25.79 -3.82 0.37
N LEU A 154 25.61 -2.51 0.55
CA LEU A 154 24.85 -1.65 -0.37
C LEU A 154 25.73 -0.56 -1.03
N GLU A 155 27.04 -0.55 -0.79
CA GLU A 155 27.98 0.49 -1.25
C GLU A 155 28.08 0.61 -2.78
N HIS A 156 27.58 -0.36 -3.52
CA HIS A 156 27.62 -0.40 -4.98
C HIS A 156 26.25 -0.20 -5.64
N VAL A 157 25.23 0.18 -4.84
CA VAL A 157 23.89 0.44 -5.38
C VAL A 157 23.90 1.72 -6.21
N GLU A 158 23.55 1.57 -7.47
CA GLU A 158 23.45 2.67 -8.44
C GLU A 158 22.02 3.17 -8.60
N MET A 159 21.03 2.30 -8.31
CA MET A 159 19.61 2.63 -8.41
C MET A 159 18.84 2.07 -7.22
N LEU A 160 18.11 2.95 -6.52
CA LEU A 160 17.19 2.63 -5.44
C LEU A 160 15.76 2.82 -5.93
N VAL A 161 14.95 1.78 -5.81
CA VAL A 161 13.53 1.82 -6.13
C VAL A 161 12.72 1.61 -4.86
N LEU A 162 11.75 2.48 -4.61
CA LEU A 162 10.74 2.31 -3.57
C LEU A 162 9.40 2.03 -4.25
N ASP A 163 8.92 0.78 -4.15
CA ASP A 163 7.62 0.40 -4.71
C ASP A 163 6.55 0.42 -3.63
N GLU A 164 5.39 1.02 -3.92
CA GLU A 164 4.31 1.27 -2.96
C GLU A 164 4.82 2.00 -1.68
N ALA A 165 5.48 3.15 -1.86
CA ALA A 165 6.09 3.91 -0.76
C ALA A 165 5.07 4.33 0.30
N ASP A 166 3.85 4.74 -0.09
CA ASP A 166 2.73 5.03 0.81
C ASP A 166 2.42 3.84 1.73
N ARG A 167 2.50 2.63 1.20
CA ARG A 167 2.26 1.40 1.96
C ARG A 167 3.38 1.10 2.96
N MET A 168 4.61 1.36 2.58
CA MET A 168 5.75 1.20 3.49
C MET A 168 5.63 2.17 4.67
N LEU A 169 5.20 3.39 4.44
CA LEU A 169 4.97 4.37 5.49
C LEU A 169 3.79 3.99 6.40
N ASP A 170 2.68 3.49 5.82
CA ASP A 170 1.54 2.98 6.58
C ASP A 170 1.90 1.82 7.52
N MET A 171 2.90 1.03 7.14
CA MET A 171 3.44 -0.07 7.95
C MET A 171 4.50 0.38 8.96
N GLY A 172 4.83 1.68 9.01
CA GLY A 172 5.78 2.24 9.94
C GLY A 172 7.26 2.13 9.54
N PHE A 173 7.57 1.82 8.27
CA PHE A 173 8.94 1.63 7.79
C PHE A 173 9.69 2.90 7.43
N ILE A 174 9.21 4.09 7.82
CA ILE A 174 9.84 5.35 7.44
C ILE A 174 11.29 5.44 7.92
N ASP A 175 11.56 5.07 9.18
CA ASP A 175 12.89 5.11 9.77
C ASP A 175 13.80 4.02 9.18
N ASP A 176 13.26 2.83 8.93
CA ASP A 176 13.97 1.73 8.28
C ASP A 176 14.43 2.13 6.88
N ILE A 177 13.55 2.74 6.08
CA ILE A 177 13.86 3.20 4.71
C ILE A 177 14.93 4.27 4.74
N THR A 178 14.84 5.24 5.66
CA THR A 178 15.82 6.31 5.81
C THR A 178 17.18 5.73 6.18
N THR A 179 17.22 4.83 7.16
CA THR A 179 18.45 4.14 7.58
C THR A 179 19.06 3.33 6.43
N ILE A 180 18.25 2.59 5.66
CA ILE A 180 18.73 1.85 4.49
C ILE A 180 19.31 2.82 3.44
N ALA A 181 18.64 3.93 3.18
CA ALA A 181 19.09 4.92 2.21
C ALA A 181 20.43 5.56 2.57
N ASP A 182 20.75 5.69 3.86
CA ASP A 182 22.05 6.17 4.35
C ASP A 182 23.19 5.19 4.06
N HIS A 183 22.89 3.90 3.85
CA HIS A 183 23.88 2.90 3.45
C HIS A 183 24.06 2.77 1.93
N VAL A 184 23.30 3.52 1.16
CA VAL A 184 23.38 3.53 -0.31
C VAL A 184 24.09 4.80 -0.78
N PRO A 185 24.95 4.73 -1.80
CA PRO A 185 25.68 5.90 -2.29
C PRO A 185 24.79 7.11 -2.56
N ALA A 186 25.24 8.31 -2.19
CA ALA A 186 24.49 9.53 -2.41
C ALA A 186 24.29 9.85 -3.91
N ALA A 187 25.19 9.38 -4.77
CA ALA A 187 25.13 9.58 -6.23
C ALA A 187 24.13 8.64 -6.94
N ARG A 188 23.44 7.76 -6.20
CA ARG A 188 22.43 6.85 -6.76
C ARG A 188 21.32 7.58 -7.49
N GLN A 189 20.69 6.89 -8.42
CA GLN A 189 19.36 7.27 -8.91
C GLN A 189 18.30 6.74 -7.94
N THR A 190 17.30 7.55 -7.60
CA THR A 190 16.18 7.12 -6.76
C THR A 190 14.87 7.24 -7.52
N VAL A 191 14.09 6.16 -7.55
CA VAL A 191 12.79 6.12 -8.22
C VAL A 191 11.74 5.68 -7.21
N MET A 192 10.73 6.52 -6.98
CA MET A 192 9.68 6.27 -6.00
C MET A 192 8.32 6.11 -6.68
N TYR A 193 7.68 4.98 -6.42
CA TYR A 193 6.32 4.66 -6.84
C TYR A 193 5.36 4.73 -5.65
N SER A 194 4.29 5.46 -5.80
CA SER A 194 3.27 5.60 -4.77
C SER A 194 1.90 5.91 -5.40
N ALA A 195 0.82 5.53 -4.75
CA ALA A 195 -0.51 5.98 -5.16
C ALA A 195 -0.73 7.44 -4.80
N THR A 196 -0.05 7.94 -3.75
CA THR A 196 -0.14 9.34 -3.31
C THR A 196 1.24 9.86 -2.88
N PHE A 197 1.50 11.14 -3.13
CA PHE A 197 2.67 11.87 -2.62
C PHE A 197 2.27 12.96 -1.61
N ALA A 198 1.09 12.86 -1.00
CA ALA A 198 0.66 13.77 0.05
C ALA A 198 1.33 13.45 1.40
N GLY A 199 1.39 14.43 2.29
CA GLY A 199 1.83 14.24 3.69
C GLY A 199 3.23 13.65 3.82
N ASN A 200 3.35 12.57 4.60
CA ASN A 200 4.63 11.93 4.94
C ASN A 200 5.36 11.34 3.72
N VAL A 201 4.62 10.85 2.71
CA VAL A 201 5.22 10.33 1.47
C VAL A 201 5.95 11.44 0.72
N GLY A 202 5.34 12.61 0.62
CA GLY A 202 6.01 13.79 0.05
C GLY A 202 7.21 14.26 0.87
N GLY A 203 7.15 14.10 2.22
CA GLY A 203 8.29 14.34 3.11
C GLY A 203 9.46 13.41 2.78
N LEU A 204 9.20 12.10 2.72
CA LEU A 204 10.21 11.10 2.36
C LEU A 204 10.78 11.34 0.96
N ALA A 205 9.92 11.67 -0.01
CA ALA A 205 10.37 11.98 -1.37
C ALA A 205 11.35 13.16 -1.42
N ARG A 206 11.07 14.25 -0.69
CA ARG A 206 12.00 15.41 -0.61
C ARG A 206 13.36 15.05 0.00
N ASN A 207 13.38 14.10 0.93
CA ASN A 207 14.64 13.69 1.59
C ASN A 207 15.47 12.74 0.72
N LEU A 208 14.84 11.90 -0.10
CA LEU A 208 15.52 10.83 -0.81
C LEU A 208 15.80 11.13 -2.30
N LEU A 209 15.01 12.00 -2.93
CA LEU A 209 15.10 12.27 -4.36
C LEU A 209 15.74 13.65 -4.62
N ARG A 210 16.47 13.74 -5.73
CA ARG A 210 17.15 14.94 -6.20
C ARG A 210 16.49 15.43 -7.48
N GLU A 211 15.87 16.60 -7.43
CA GLU A 211 15.17 17.21 -8.58
C GLU A 211 14.34 16.21 -9.39
N PRO A 212 13.43 15.47 -8.73
CA PRO A 212 12.76 14.35 -9.39
C PRO A 212 11.83 14.83 -10.50
N GLN A 213 11.84 14.09 -11.61
CA GLN A 213 10.79 14.25 -12.61
C GLN A 213 9.51 13.57 -12.11
N ARG A 214 8.41 14.33 -12.14
CA ARG A 214 7.10 13.81 -11.74
C ARG A 214 6.40 13.17 -12.94
N VAL A 215 5.92 11.96 -12.74
CA VAL A 215 5.12 11.20 -13.69
C VAL A 215 3.79 10.85 -13.03
N ASP A 216 2.76 11.61 -13.32
CA ASP A 216 1.39 11.34 -12.86
C ASP A 216 0.63 10.64 -13.97
N VAL A 217 0.34 9.35 -13.77
CA VAL A 217 -0.47 8.57 -14.70
C VAL A 217 -1.88 8.56 -14.16
N ALA A 218 -2.78 9.09 -14.97
CA ALA A 218 -4.20 9.33 -14.74
C ALA A 218 -4.76 9.08 -13.33
N SER A 219 -5.53 10.04 -12.85
CA SER A 219 -6.13 10.07 -11.52
C SER A 219 -6.88 8.77 -11.22
N HIS A 220 -7.05 8.48 -9.94
CA HIS A 220 -7.86 7.38 -9.37
C HIS A 220 -9.27 7.24 -9.97
N THR A 221 -9.70 8.19 -10.80
CA THR A 221 -10.98 8.24 -11.50
C THR A 221 -11.04 7.33 -12.73
N ASP A 222 -9.92 7.13 -13.46
CA ASP A 222 -9.94 6.40 -14.74
C ASP A 222 -9.59 4.90 -14.60
N THR A 223 -8.98 4.51 -13.48
CA THR A 223 -8.50 3.12 -13.28
C THR A 223 -9.59 2.12 -12.92
N HIS A 224 -10.80 2.59 -12.66
CA HIS A 224 -11.91 1.74 -12.22
C HIS A 224 -13.10 1.74 -13.18
N ALA A 225 -12.92 2.20 -14.42
CA ALA A 225 -13.96 2.16 -15.45
C ALA A 225 -14.55 0.74 -15.66
N ASN A 226 -13.75 -0.30 -15.39
CA ASN A 226 -14.17 -1.69 -15.49
C ASN A 226 -14.69 -2.26 -14.14
N ILE A 227 -14.83 -1.44 -13.09
CA ILE A 227 -15.32 -1.89 -11.78
C ILE A 227 -16.65 -1.20 -11.50
N GLU A 228 -17.72 -1.96 -11.57
CA GLU A 228 -19.00 -1.52 -11.05
C GLU A 228 -18.95 -1.43 -9.52
N GLN A 229 -19.47 -0.35 -8.95
CA GLN A 229 -19.49 -0.15 -7.50
C GLN A 229 -20.93 -0.12 -7.00
N ARG A 230 -21.20 -0.78 -5.88
CA ARG A 230 -22.52 -0.79 -5.22
C ARG A 230 -22.36 -0.58 -3.72
N LEU A 231 -23.22 0.27 -3.15
CA LEU A 231 -23.32 0.51 -1.72
C LEU A 231 -24.64 -0.04 -1.20
N HIS A 232 -24.59 -0.96 -0.25
CA HIS A 232 -25.77 -1.45 0.46
C HIS A 232 -25.72 -0.97 1.92
N TRP A 233 -26.80 -0.29 2.33
CA TRP A 233 -26.97 0.10 3.73
C TRP A 233 -27.57 -1.06 4.51
N ALA A 234 -26.96 -1.38 5.65
CA ALA A 234 -27.43 -2.39 6.58
C ALA A 234 -27.88 -1.72 7.89
N ASP A 235 -28.97 -2.21 8.49
CA ASP A 235 -29.49 -1.72 9.76
C ASP A 235 -28.57 -2.12 10.93
N ASN A 236 -27.94 -3.29 10.83
CA ASN A 236 -27.08 -3.89 11.84
C ASN A 236 -26.22 -5.04 11.25
N ALA A 237 -25.37 -5.65 12.08
CA ALA A 237 -24.50 -6.75 11.68
C ALA A 237 -25.27 -7.98 11.16
N GLN A 238 -26.45 -8.30 11.70
CA GLN A 238 -27.26 -9.43 11.23
C GLN A 238 -27.80 -9.18 9.82
N HIS A 239 -28.29 -7.97 9.55
CA HIS A 239 -28.70 -7.56 8.22
C HIS A 239 -27.53 -7.54 7.24
N LYS A 240 -26.35 -7.05 7.68
CA LYS A 240 -25.12 -7.09 6.89
C LYS A 240 -24.73 -8.51 6.49
N ASN A 241 -24.86 -9.47 7.39
CA ASN A 241 -24.65 -10.88 7.10
C ASN A 241 -25.63 -11.43 6.06
N ALA A 242 -26.93 -11.11 6.19
CA ALA A 242 -27.93 -11.54 5.22
C ALA A 242 -27.66 -10.98 3.81
N LEU A 243 -27.24 -9.72 3.69
CA LEU A 243 -26.82 -9.12 2.43
C LEU A 243 -25.59 -9.83 1.85
N LEU A 244 -24.58 -10.12 2.69
CA LEU A 244 -23.39 -10.86 2.26
C LEU A 244 -23.76 -12.25 1.74
N ASP A 245 -24.59 -12.99 2.47
CA ASP A 245 -25.03 -14.33 2.10
C ASP A 245 -25.74 -14.32 0.74
N HIS A 246 -26.60 -13.34 0.50
CA HIS A 246 -27.26 -13.15 -0.79
C HIS A 246 -26.25 -12.88 -1.92
N ILE A 247 -25.32 -11.95 -1.73
CA ILE A 247 -24.30 -11.59 -2.74
C ILE A 247 -23.43 -12.80 -3.10
N LEU A 248 -23.07 -13.64 -2.12
CA LEU A 248 -22.28 -14.84 -2.37
C LEU A 248 -23.01 -15.92 -3.19
N THR A 249 -24.32 -15.82 -3.37
CA THR A 249 -25.13 -16.70 -4.24
C THR A 249 -25.23 -16.21 -5.68
N GLU A 250 -24.76 -15.01 -5.99
CA GLU A 250 -24.83 -14.46 -7.34
C GLU A 250 -24.08 -15.36 -8.34
N ARG A 251 -24.70 -15.59 -9.51
CA ARG A 251 -24.15 -16.51 -10.53
C ARG A 251 -22.85 -16.00 -11.16
N GLU A 252 -22.69 -14.68 -11.23
CA GLU A 252 -21.52 -14.01 -11.81
C GLU A 252 -20.31 -14.03 -10.88
N LEU A 253 -20.50 -14.45 -9.61
CA LEU A 253 -19.42 -14.53 -8.66
C LEU A 253 -18.54 -15.77 -8.92
N GLU A 254 -17.41 -15.56 -9.60
CA GLU A 254 -16.39 -16.60 -9.76
C GLU A 254 -15.56 -16.76 -8.50
N GLN A 255 -14.88 -15.69 -8.09
CA GLN A 255 -14.12 -15.60 -6.83
C GLN A 255 -14.32 -14.24 -6.18
N ALA A 256 -14.37 -14.23 -4.86
CA ALA A 256 -14.54 -13.02 -4.06
C ALA A 256 -13.39 -12.81 -3.06
N VAL A 257 -13.03 -11.53 -2.87
CA VAL A 257 -12.25 -11.11 -1.69
C VAL A 257 -13.15 -10.26 -0.81
N ILE A 258 -13.31 -10.68 0.45
CA ILE A 258 -14.07 -9.97 1.47
C ILE A 258 -13.09 -9.28 2.41
N PHE A 259 -13.20 -7.98 2.54
CA PHE A 259 -12.37 -7.20 3.45
C PHE A 259 -13.03 -7.01 4.80
N THR A 260 -12.29 -7.30 5.87
CA THR A 260 -12.67 -7.06 7.25
C THR A 260 -11.69 -6.10 7.93
N SER A 261 -12.13 -5.47 9.02
CA SER A 261 -11.32 -4.47 9.73
C SER A 261 -10.27 -5.12 10.65
N THR A 262 -10.56 -6.29 11.20
CA THR A 262 -9.66 -6.97 12.16
C THR A 262 -9.36 -8.42 11.77
N GLN A 263 -8.27 -8.96 12.33
CA GLN A 263 -7.89 -10.37 12.15
C GLN A 263 -8.97 -11.32 12.72
N ARG A 264 -9.56 -10.95 13.87
CA ARG A 264 -10.63 -11.74 14.52
C ARG A 264 -11.87 -11.79 13.65
N ASP A 265 -12.24 -10.67 13.03
CA ASP A 265 -13.38 -10.64 12.12
C ASP A 265 -13.12 -11.49 10.87
N ALA A 266 -11.85 -11.50 10.38
CA ALA A 266 -11.48 -12.32 9.23
C ALA A 266 -11.62 -13.82 9.53
N ASP A 267 -11.13 -14.28 10.67
CA ASP A 267 -11.27 -15.68 11.08
C ASP A 267 -12.74 -16.04 11.34
N TRP A 268 -13.44 -15.24 12.14
CA TRP A 268 -14.85 -15.47 12.46
C TRP A 268 -15.72 -15.55 11.19
N LEU A 269 -15.54 -14.63 10.25
CA LEU A 269 -16.33 -14.60 9.03
C LEU A 269 -15.98 -15.77 8.11
N ALA A 270 -14.71 -16.16 8.03
CA ALA A 270 -14.28 -17.31 7.25
C ALA A 270 -14.87 -18.62 7.83
N ASP A 271 -14.84 -18.80 9.15
CA ASP A 271 -15.43 -19.97 9.81
C ASP A 271 -16.94 -20.02 9.58
N ARG A 272 -17.65 -18.91 9.77
CA ARG A 272 -19.09 -18.80 9.48
C ARG A 272 -19.43 -19.19 8.04
N LEU A 273 -18.68 -18.71 7.07
CA LEU A 273 -18.92 -19.02 5.66
C LEU A 273 -18.56 -20.47 5.32
N ALA A 274 -17.55 -21.05 5.98
CA ALA A 274 -17.20 -22.46 5.84
C ALA A 274 -18.33 -23.37 6.36
N ASP A 275 -18.93 -23.03 7.50
CA ASP A 275 -20.09 -23.75 8.07
C ASP A 275 -21.31 -23.71 7.13
N MET A 276 -21.42 -22.67 6.30
CA MET A 276 -22.44 -22.56 5.24
C MET A 276 -22.08 -23.31 3.95
N GLY A 277 -20.92 -23.97 3.90
CA GLY A 277 -20.48 -24.79 2.77
C GLY A 277 -19.68 -24.04 1.71
N HIS A 278 -19.24 -22.79 1.96
CA HIS A 278 -18.38 -22.07 1.02
C HIS A 278 -16.91 -22.57 1.06
N ALA A 279 -16.27 -22.67 -0.10
CA ALA A 279 -14.83 -22.90 -0.19
C ALA A 279 -14.08 -21.59 0.15
N VAL A 280 -13.83 -21.36 1.44
CA VAL A 280 -13.34 -20.10 2.00
C VAL A 280 -12.12 -20.32 2.88
N ALA A 281 -11.25 -19.29 2.96
CA ALA A 281 -10.19 -19.21 3.95
C ALA A 281 -9.97 -17.75 4.40
N SER A 282 -9.49 -17.58 5.64
CA SER A 282 -9.01 -16.28 6.13
C SER A 282 -7.57 -16.00 5.67
N LEU A 283 -7.22 -14.71 5.57
CA LEU A 283 -5.85 -14.25 5.31
C LEU A 283 -5.56 -12.96 6.09
N HIS A 284 -4.68 -13.05 7.10
CA HIS A 284 -4.32 -11.91 7.95
C HIS A 284 -2.89 -12.00 8.48
N GLY A 285 -2.39 -10.93 9.09
CA GLY A 285 -1.00 -10.82 9.54
C GLY A 285 -0.59 -11.80 10.64
N GLY A 286 -1.52 -12.29 11.46
CA GLY A 286 -1.26 -13.26 12.53
C GLY A 286 -1.03 -14.70 12.05
N MET A 287 -1.18 -14.97 10.74
CA MET A 287 -1.04 -16.33 10.22
C MET A 287 0.42 -16.71 9.94
N PRO A 288 0.83 -17.97 10.24
CA PRO A 288 2.12 -18.49 9.80
C PRO A 288 2.28 -18.43 8.27
N GLN A 289 3.49 -18.10 7.79
CA GLN A 289 3.74 -17.89 6.37
C GLN A 289 3.37 -19.12 5.49
N GLY A 290 3.61 -20.32 5.98
CA GLY A 290 3.24 -21.55 5.26
C GLY A 290 1.73 -21.67 5.02
N ARG A 291 0.89 -21.24 6.00
CA ARG A 291 -0.55 -21.21 5.85
C ARG A 291 -0.98 -20.13 4.86
N ARG A 292 -0.38 -18.93 4.92
CA ARG A 292 -0.62 -17.84 3.95
C ARG A 292 -0.35 -18.29 2.51
N ASN A 293 0.79 -18.94 2.28
CA ASN A 293 1.15 -19.45 0.95
C ASN A 293 0.14 -20.47 0.42
N ARG A 294 -0.31 -21.40 1.27
CA ARG A 294 -1.33 -22.40 0.90
C ARG A 294 -2.66 -21.75 0.53
N VAL A 295 -3.10 -20.76 1.31
CA VAL A 295 -4.33 -20.00 1.03
C VAL A 295 -4.24 -19.28 -0.31
N LEU A 296 -3.16 -18.56 -0.56
CA LEU A 296 -2.95 -17.85 -1.84
C LEU A 296 -2.85 -18.81 -3.03
N GLN A 297 -2.23 -19.97 -2.82
CA GLN A 297 -2.18 -21.01 -3.86
C GLN A 297 -3.58 -21.59 -4.13
N GLY A 298 -4.36 -21.88 -3.08
CA GLY A 298 -5.74 -22.35 -3.20
C GLY A 298 -6.64 -21.34 -3.95
N LEU A 299 -6.43 -20.04 -3.73
CA LEU A 299 -7.14 -19.00 -4.46
C LEU A 299 -6.73 -18.98 -5.95
N ARG A 300 -5.43 -19.03 -6.25
CA ARG A 300 -4.92 -19.04 -7.64
C ARG A 300 -5.34 -20.28 -8.43
N SER A 301 -5.41 -21.43 -7.77
CA SER A 301 -5.85 -22.70 -8.38
C SER A 301 -7.37 -22.88 -8.40
N LYS A 302 -8.15 -21.87 -7.97
CA LYS A 302 -9.61 -21.88 -7.88
C LYS A 302 -10.20 -22.92 -6.92
N HIS A 303 -9.38 -23.54 -6.06
CA HIS A 303 -9.89 -24.39 -4.96
C HIS A 303 -10.59 -23.57 -3.88
N LEU A 304 -10.20 -22.31 -3.70
CA LEU A 304 -10.92 -21.36 -2.86
C LEU A 304 -11.75 -20.42 -3.73
N ARG A 305 -13.03 -20.30 -3.39
CA ARG A 305 -13.96 -19.36 -4.03
C ARG A 305 -13.99 -18.02 -3.31
N VAL A 306 -13.82 -18.02 -1.99
CA VAL A 306 -13.89 -16.84 -1.14
C VAL A 306 -12.63 -16.71 -0.31
N LEU A 307 -12.07 -15.50 -0.29
CA LEU A 307 -10.98 -15.11 0.60
C LEU A 307 -11.49 -14.02 1.55
N VAL A 308 -11.38 -14.23 2.86
CA VAL A 308 -11.66 -13.19 3.85
C VAL A 308 -10.34 -12.62 4.36
N ALA A 309 -10.09 -11.32 4.16
CA ALA A 309 -8.78 -10.78 4.41
C ALA A 309 -8.81 -9.39 5.09
N THR A 310 -7.73 -9.07 5.80
CA THR A 310 -7.43 -7.71 6.25
C THR A 310 -6.62 -6.96 5.20
N ASP A 311 -6.65 -5.62 5.21
CA ASP A 311 -5.93 -4.78 4.25
C ASP A 311 -4.45 -5.15 4.11
N VAL A 312 -3.76 -5.30 5.25
CA VAL A 312 -2.33 -5.62 5.27
C VAL A 312 -2.04 -6.94 4.56
N ALA A 313 -2.87 -7.95 4.77
CA ALA A 313 -2.63 -9.28 4.23
C ALA A 313 -3.07 -9.44 2.77
N ALA A 314 -4.09 -8.70 2.34
CA ALA A 314 -4.57 -8.69 0.97
C ALA A 314 -3.70 -7.86 0.02
N ARG A 315 -2.76 -7.09 0.57
CA ARG A 315 -1.80 -6.32 -0.23
C ARG A 315 -0.93 -7.28 -1.06
N GLY A 316 -0.73 -6.93 -2.33
CA GLY A 316 0.06 -7.77 -3.24
C GLY A 316 -0.64 -9.03 -3.76
N ILE A 317 -1.91 -9.27 -3.43
CA ILE A 317 -2.67 -10.35 -4.08
C ILE A 317 -2.89 -9.98 -5.55
N ASP A 318 -2.29 -10.78 -6.42
CA ASP A 318 -2.50 -10.70 -7.86
C ASP A 318 -3.15 -12.01 -8.33
N VAL A 319 -4.47 -11.97 -8.44
CA VAL A 319 -5.31 -13.08 -8.91
C VAL A 319 -6.34 -12.50 -9.86
N PRO A 320 -6.16 -12.65 -11.17
CA PRO A 320 -7.01 -12.01 -12.19
C PRO A 320 -8.44 -12.57 -12.24
N THR A 321 -8.69 -13.69 -11.59
CA THR A 321 -10.02 -14.36 -11.54
C THR A 321 -10.95 -13.84 -10.44
N ILE A 322 -10.49 -12.87 -9.63
CA ILE A 322 -11.35 -12.23 -8.63
C ILE A 322 -12.38 -11.36 -9.37
N SER A 323 -13.62 -11.81 -9.35
CA SER A 323 -14.76 -11.09 -9.95
C SER A 323 -15.39 -10.08 -8.98
N HIS A 324 -15.35 -10.36 -7.67
CA HIS A 324 -16.00 -9.56 -6.65
C HIS A 324 -15.04 -9.12 -5.55
N VAL A 325 -15.14 -7.86 -5.16
CA VAL A 325 -14.55 -7.33 -3.93
C VAL A 325 -15.67 -6.87 -3.01
N ILE A 326 -15.70 -7.36 -1.79
CA ILE A 326 -16.75 -7.04 -0.83
C ILE A 326 -16.11 -6.35 0.38
N ASN A 327 -16.42 -5.08 0.58
CA ASN A 327 -16.05 -4.34 1.79
C ASN A 327 -17.07 -4.64 2.88
N TYR A 328 -16.86 -5.73 3.62
CA TYR A 328 -17.68 -6.08 4.79
C TYR A 328 -17.33 -5.18 5.98
N GLY A 329 -16.06 -4.90 6.20
CA GLY A 329 -15.58 -3.85 7.09
C GLY A 329 -14.99 -2.71 6.26
N LEU A 330 -15.34 -1.45 6.60
CA LEU A 330 -14.80 -0.30 5.88
C LEU A 330 -13.30 -0.09 6.17
N PRO A 331 -12.55 0.47 5.22
CA PRO A 331 -11.14 0.78 5.44
C PRO A 331 -10.97 1.91 6.45
N MET A 332 -9.80 1.97 7.10
CA MET A 332 -9.47 3.07 8.01
C MET A 332 -9.15 4.37 7.28
N LYS A 333 -8.66 4.28 6.05
CA LYS A 333 -8.32 5.40 5.16
C LYS A 333 -9.07 5.28 3.84
N ALA A 334 -9.46 6.42 3.26
CA ALA A 334 -10.18 6.45 1.99
C ALA A 334 -9.34 5.87 0.83
N GLU A 335 -8.03 6.07 0.87
CA GLU A 335 -7.08 5.54 -0.11
C GLU A 335 -7.09 4.01 -0.17
N ASP A 336 -7.26 3.34 0.97
CA ASP A 336 -7.32 1.88 1.03
C ASP A 336 -8.52 1.30 0.26
N TYR A 337 -9.62 2.05 0.18
CA TYR A 337 -10.78 1.65 -0.62
C TYR A 337 -10.40 1.39 -2.08
N VAL A 338 -9.67 2.31 -2.70
CA VAL A 338 -9.20 2.20 -4.09
C VAL A 338 -8.32 0.97 -4.28
N HIS A 339 -7.43 0.72 -3.33
CA HIS A 339 -6.55 -0.46 -3.36
C HIS A 339 -7.31 -1.78 -3.16
N ARG A 340 -8.41 -1.76 -2.39
CA ARG A 340 -9.28 -2.94 -2.21
C ARG A 340 -10.02 -3.25 -3.49
N ILE A 341 -10.75 -2.29 -4.06
CA ILE A 341 -11.54 -2.51 -5.26
C ILE A 341 -10.66 -2.87 -6.46
N GLY A 342 -9.44 -2.34 -6.55
CA GLY A 342 -8.45 -2.74 -7.54
C GLY A 342 -7.93 -4.19 -7.43
N ARG A 343 -8.51 -5.03 -6.55
CA ARG A 343 -8.26 -6.48 -6.57
C ARG A 343 -9.14 -7.19 -7.59
N THR A 344 -10.21 -6.57 -8.07
CA THR A 344 -11.02 -7.02 -9.21
C THR A 344 -10.80 -6.14 -10.45
N GLY A 345 -11.49 -6.39 -11.53
CA GLY A 345 -11.38 -5.59 -12.76
C GLY A 345 -10.01 -5.68 -13.46
N ARG A 346 -9.27 -6.78 -13.30
CA ARG A 346 -7.92 -6.95 -13.82
C ARG A 346 -7.90 -7.69 -15.15
N ALA A 347 -6.81 -7.50 -15.90
CA ALA A 347 -6.57 -8.16 -17.19
C ALA A 347 -7.72 -7.96 -18.20
N GLY A 348 -8.31 -6.75 -18.24
CA GLY A 348 -9.40 -6.42 -19.16
C GLY A 348 -10.76 -7.01 -18.78
N ARG A 349 -10.90 -7.63 -17.61
CA ARG A 349 -12.18 -8.19 -17.12
C ARG A 349 -12.97 -7.11 -16.36
N ASN A 350 -14.28 -7.23 -16.37
CA ASN A 350 -15.15 -6.43 -15.52
C ASN A 350 -15.11 -6.97 -14.09
N GLY A 351 -15.25 -6.08 -13.11
CA GLY A 351 -15.30 -6.40 -11.69
C GLY A 351 -16.49 -5.75 -11.00
N LEU A 352 -16.90 -6.32 -9.87
CA LEU A 352 -17.91 -5.75 -9.00
C LEU A 352 -17.31 -5.49 -7.60
N ALA A 353 -17.45 -4.25 -7.13
CA ALA A 353 -17.09 -3.85 -5.78
C ALA A 353 -18.37 -3.53 -4.98
N VAL A 354 -18.61 -4.32 -3.96
CA VAL A 354 -19.77 -4.15 -3.07
C VAL A 354 -19.31 -3.62 -1.73
N THR A 355 -19.95 -2.57 -1.23
CA THR A 355 -19.69 -2.02 0.10
C THR A 355 -20.92 -2.20 0.99
N LEU A 356 -20.74 -2.90 2.10
CA LEU A 356 -21.77 -3.11 3.11
C LEU A 356 -21.53 -2.15 4.28
N ALA A 357 -22.34 -1.11 4.39
CA ALA A 357 -22.15 -0.05 5.35
C ALA A 357 -23.31 0.04 6.34
N GLU A 358 -23.01 0.33 7.58
CA GLU A 358 -23.98 0.71 8.61
C GLU A 358 -24.06 2.23 8.74
N ARG A 359 -25.08 2.73 9.43
CA ARG A 359 -25.30 4.18 9.56
C ARG A 359 -24.12 4.93 10.18
N MET A 360 -23.38 4.29 11.06
CA MET A 360 -22.16 4.85 11.66
C MET A 360 -21.01 5.04 10.64
N ASP A 361 -21.05 4.33 9.55
CA ASP A 361 -20.03 4.35 8.50
C ASP A 361 -20.14 5.54 7.53
N VAL A 362 -21.19 6.35 7.64
CA VAL A 362 -21.46 7.47 6.72
C VAL A 362 -20.28 8.44 6.58
N GLY A 363 -19.54 8.65 7.67
CA GLY A 363 -18.37 9.53 7.67
C GLY A 363 -17.23 9.00 6.81
N MET A 364 -17.03 7.67 6.79
CA MET A 364 -16.02 7.02 5.93
C MET A 364 -16.49 6.99 4.48
N ILE A 365 -17.75 6.68 4.22
CA ILE A 365 -18.30 6.71 2.85
C ILE A 365 -18.12 8.10 2.23
N ARG A 366 -18.40 9.17 2.96
CA ARG A 366 -18.14 10.54 2.47
C ARG A 366 -16.67 10.78 2.15
N ARG A 367 -15.76 10.34 3.00
CA ARG A 367 -14.31 10.48 2.76
C ARG A 367 -13.87 9.70 1.53
N ILE A 368 -14.40 8.49 1.31
CA ILE A 368 -14.13 7.68 0.12
C ILE A 368 -14.64 8.40 -1.14
N GLN A 369 -15.90 8.85 -1.16
CA GLN A 369 -16.48 9.57 -2.30
C GLN A 369 -15.74 10.89 -2.59
N HIS A 370 -15.31 11.59 -1.55
CA HIS A 370 -14.50 12.79 -1.71
C HIS A 370 -13.12 12.48 -2.30
N PHE A 371 -12.46 11.42 -1.82
CA PHE A 371 -11.14 11.02 -2.30
C PHE A 371 -11.17 10.49 -3.74
N THR A 372 -12.17 9.69 -4.07
CA THR A 372 -12.34 9.12 -5.41
C THR A 372 -12.97 10.09 -6.40
N THR A 373 -13.53 11.21 -5.92
CA THR A 373 -14.36 12.14 -6.70
C THR A 373 -15.56 11.49 -7.40
N GLN A 374 -15.98 10.32 -6.90
CA GLN A 374 -17.08 9.54 -7.46
C GLN A 374 -18.06 9.16 -6.36
N ASP A 375 -19.35 9.22 -6.68
CA ASP A 375 -20.39 8.68 -5.81
C ASP A 375 -20.46 7.16 -5.96
N ILE A 376 -20.65 6.45 -4.84
CA ILE A 376 -20.90 5.01 -4.86
C ILE A 376 -22.42 4.83 -4.95
N PRO A 377 -22.94 4.27 -6.05
CA PRO A 377 -24.38 4.08 -6.23
C PRO A 377 -24.97 3.21 -5.11
N VAL A 378 -26.05 3.69 -4.50
CA VAL A 378 -26.79 2.93 -3.49
C VAL A 378 -27.66 1.89 -4.22
N ALA A 379 -27.51 0.64 -3.80
CA ALA A 379 -28.29 -0.49 -4.31
C ALA A 379 -29.06 -1.17 -3.16
N THR A 380 -30.16 -1.83 -3.49
CA THR A 380 -30.98 -2.59 -2.58
C THR A 380 -31.19 -3.99 -3.12
N VAL A 381 -31.34 -4.95 -2.23
CA VAL A 381 -31.68 -6.33 -2.54
C VAL A 381 -33.14 -6.55 -2.16
N ALA A 382 -33.94 -7.05 -3.08
CA ALA A 382 -35.36 -7.33 -2.85
C ALA A 382 -35.54 -8.31 -1.68
N GLY A 383 -36.35 -7.90 -0.70
CA GLY A 383 -36.56 -8.67 0.54
C GLY A 383 -35.47 -8.48 1.62
N LEU A 384 -34.43 -7.72 1.33
CA LEU A 384 -33.38 -7.33 2.26
C LEU A 384 -33.16 -5.80 2.26
N GLU A 385 -34.23 -5.03 2.07
CA GLU A 385 -34.14 -3.58 2.13
C GLU A 385 -33.92 -3.13 3.58
N PRO A 386 -33.11 -2.06 3.79
CA PRO A 386 -32.93 -1.51 5.14
C PRO A 386 -34.24 -0.94 5.66
N ARG A 387 -34.58 -1.26 6.90
CA ARG A 387 -35.77 -0.69 7.59
C ARG A 387 -35.55 0.77 8.00
N ILE A 388 -34.29 1.13 8.24
CA ILE A 388 -33.89 2.47 8.59
C ILE A 388 -33.52 3.22 7.31
N PRO A 389 -34.11 4.40 7.03
CA PRO A 389 -33.75 5.18 5.83
C PRO A 389 -32.26 5.42 5.74
N ALA A 390 -31.72 5.29 4.51
CA ALA A 390 -30.32 5.54 4.22
C ALA A 390 -29.92 6.96 4.72
N PRO A 391 -28.75 7.12 5.35
CA PRO A 391 -28.29 8.44 5.78
C PRO A 391 -28.08 9.33 4.55
N ARG A 392 -28.44 10.61 4.65
CA ARG A 392 -28.21 11.59 3.58
C ARG A 392 -26.70 11.80 3.45
N ILE A 393 -26.11 11.38 2.36
CA ILE A 393 -24.77 11.76 1.94
C ILE A 393 -24.95 13.09 1.21
N PHE A 394 -24.62 14.22 1.85
CA PHE A 394 -24.74 15.51 1.18
C PHE A 394 -23.68 15.60 0.09
N ALA A 395 -24.10 15.84 -1.15
CA ALA A 395 -23.21 16.28 -2.20
C ALA A 395 -22.45 17.53 -1.75
N GLN A 396 -21.15 17.62 -2.03
CA GLN A 396 -20.41 18.87 -1.82
C GLN A 396 -21.12 20.01 -2.55
N ARG A 397 -21.35 21.11 -1.83
CA ARG A 397 -21.62 22.38 -2.49
C ARG A 397 -20.40 22.68 -3.36
N ALA A 398 -20.62 22.82 -4.67
CA ALA A 398 -19.64 23.39 -5.58
C ALA A 398 -19.14 24.71 -4.95
N GLU A 399 -17.84 24.81 -4.71
CA GLU A 399 -17.20 26.08 -4.40
C GLU A 399 -17.34 26.97 -5.64
N GLY A 400 -18.28 27.89 -5.62
CA GLY A 400 -18.45 28.86 -6.68
C GLY A 400 -19.87 29.39 -6.74
N GLN A 401 -20.06 30.56 -6.15
CA GLN A 401 -21.22 31.43 -6.11
C GLN A 401 -22.09 31.30 -4.84
N GLY A 402 -21.67 32.01 -3.83
CA GLY A 402 -22.43 32.33 -2.68
C GLY A 402 -22.18 33.79 -2.31
N GLU A 403 -22.87 34.71 -2.97
CA GLU A 403 -23.13 36.03 -2.43
C GLU A 403 -23.65 35.84 -0.99
N ARG A 404 -22.91 36.37 -0.05
CA ARG A 404 -23.36 36.44 1.34
C ARG A 404 -24.61 37.36 1.39
N PRO A 405 -25.77 36.89 1.85
CA PRO A 405 -26.84 37.81 2.12
C PRO A 405 -26.36 38.75 3.22
N GLY A 406 -26.36 40.05 2.92
CA GLY A 406 -26.02 41.08 3.87
C GLY A 406 -26.91 40.97 5.11
N PHE A 407 -26.29 40.91 6.27
CA PHE A 407 -26.97 41.03 7.54
C PHE A 407 -27.54 42.47 7.63
N GLY A 408 -28.86 42.56 7.47
CA GLY A 408 -29.63 43.78 7.64
C GLY A 408 -29.37 44.45 8.98
N ALA A 409 -29.17 45.74 8.89
CA ALA A 409 -28.97 46.68 9.99
C ALA A 409 -29.99 46.45 11.13
N ARG A 410 -29.54 46.15 12.32
CA ARG A 410 -30.32 46.26 13.55
C ARG A 410 -30.49 47.73 13.88
N LYS A 411 -31.73 48.19 13.89
CA LYS A 411 -32.14 49.46 14.39
C LYS A 411 -31.71 49.68 15.86
N SER A 412 -31.01 50.79 16.09
CA SER A 412 -30.70 51.29 17.41
C SER A 412 -31.98 51.75 18.10
N PHE A 413 -32.27 51.24 19.27
CA PHE A 413 -33.16 51.92 20.25
C PHE A 413 -32.26 52.49 21.32
N GLY A 414 -32.40 53.81 21.49
CA GLY A 414 -31.66 54.63 22.42
C GLY A 414 -32.20 54.60 23.85
N GLY A 415 -31.33 54.99 24.72
CA GLY A 415 -31.75 55.63 26.02
C GLY A 415 -31.30 54.87 27.26
N GLY A 416 -30.39 55.46 28.03
CA GLY A 416 -30.22 55.09 29.44
C GLY A 416 -28.82 55.31 30.02
N LYS A 417 -28.62 56.34 30.68
CA LYS A 417 -27.54 57.04 31.39
C LYS A 417 -26.50 56.17 32.14
N PRO A 418 -25.30 56.74 32.41
CA PRO A 418 -24.17 56.07 33.01
C PRO A 418 -24.15 56.13 34.54
N PHE A 419 -23.67 55.16 35.24
CA PHE A 419 -23.23 55.21 36.62
C PHE A 419 -21.92 54.49 36.87
N GLY A 420 -20.94 55.27 37.34
CA GLY A 420 -20.12 54.95 38.49
C GLY A 420 -18.82 54.14 38.23
N ALA A 421 -17.77 54.91 38.05
CA ALA A 421 -16.41 54.44 38.27
C ALA A 421 -16.14 54.02 39.73
N LYS A 422 -15.44 52.90 39.98
CA LYS A 422 -14.61 52.75 41.17
C LYS A 422 -13.31 52.00 40.83
N LYS A 423 -12.29 52.66 41.41
CA LYS A 423 -10.85 52.42 41.26
C LYS A 423 -10.35 51.11 41.92
N PRO A 424 -9.06 50.79 41.74
CA PRO A 424 -8.47 49.50 42.04
C PRO A 424 -7.83 49.45 43.46
N PHE A 425 -7.72 48.27 43.98
CA PHE A 425 -6.83 47.90 45.08
C PHE A 425 -6.25 46.56 44.66
N GLY A 426 -4.96 46.29 44.71
CA GLY A 426 -3.90 46.62 45.63
C GLY A 426 -3.13 45.33 45.80
N ALA A 427 -1.86 45.35 45.53
CA ALA A 427 -0.90 44.25 45.59
C ALA A 427 -0.72 43.66 47.00
N GLY A 428 -0.26 42.43 47.03
CA GLY A 428 0.31 41.76 48.20
C GLY A 428 0.14 40.26 48.06
N GLY A 429 1.08 39.45 48.04
CA GLY A 429 2.37 39.37 48.57
C GLY A 429 2.73 37.87 48.73
N ASN A 430 3.90 37.53 48.31
CA ASN A 430 4.65 36.32 48.57
C ASN A 430 4.33 35.51 49.81
N LYS A 431 4.33 34.17 49.74
CA LYS A 431 5.43 33.38 50.35
C LYS A 431 5.24 31.87 50.08
N PRO A 432 6.36 31.14 50.00
CA PRO A 432 6.39 29.68 49.69
C PRO A 432 6.59 28.86 50.99
N PHE A 433 6.02 27.66 50.95
CA PHE A 433 6.40 26.58 51.93
C PHE A 433 6.36 25.28 51.10
N GLY A 434 7.32 24.41 51.11
CA GLY A 434 8.33 24.03 52.08
C GLY A 434 8.48 22.52 51.84
N LYS A 435 9.66 22.10 51.41
CA LYS A 435 10.08 20.70 51.34
C LYS A 435 9.97 20.04 52.72
N LYS A 436 9.63 18.76 52.76
CA LYS A 436 10.35 17.79 53.59
C LYS A 436 10.20 16.36 53.06
N PRO A 437 11.30 15.60 53.13
CA PRO A 437 11.36 14.19 52.77
C PRO A 437 11.41 13.33 54.04
N PHE A 438 11.23 12.02 53.89
CA PHE A 438 11.73 10.95 54.80
C PHE A 438 10.99 9.68 54.32
N GLY A 439 11.63 8.57 54.16
CA GLY A 439 12.74 7.81 54.63
C GLY A 439 12.34 6.38 54.32
N GLY A 440 13.08 5.55 53.71
CA GLY A 440 14.17 4.78 54.27
C GLY A 440 13.62 3.52 54.92
N GLY A 441 13.80 2.37 54.31
CA GLY A 441 13.54 1.07 54.94
C GLY A 441 14.09 -0.05 54.07
N ALA A 442 15.30 -0.46 54.42
CA ALA A 442 16.09 -1.50 53.77
C ALA A 442 15.73 -2.91 54.27
N ALA A 443 16.13 -3.87 53.42
CA ALA A 443 16.70 -5.18 53.73
C ALA A 443 15.74 -6.37 54.02
N LYS A 444 15.83 -7.43 53.21
CA LYS A 444 16.62 -8.67 53.45
C LYS A 444 16.20 -9.75 52.42
N ARG A 445 17.17 -10.16 51.61
CA ARG A 445 17.80 -11.50 51.53
C ARG A 445 16.87 -12.73 51.53
N GLY A 446 17.04 -13.52 50.49
CA GLY A 446 16.67 -14.93 50.47
C GLY A 446 16.72 -15.54 49.07
N SER A 447 17.89 -15.95 48.63
CA SER A 447 18.14 -17.07 47.72
C SER A 447 18.39 -18.33 48.61
N PRO A 448 18.49 -19.56 48.09
CA PRO A 448 18.26 -20.19 46.79
C PRO A 448 17.47 -21.53 46.92
N PHE A 449 17.18 -22.25 45.84
CA PHE A 449 17.31 -23.70 45.65
C PHE A 449 16.67 -24.11 44.32
N GLN A 450 17.50 -24.55 43.41
CA GLN A 450 17.68 -25.87 42.77
C GLN A 450 16.44 -26.77 42.67
N ARG A 451 15.96 -27.02 41.47
CA ARG A 451 16.09 -28.29 40.69
C ARG A 451 15.63 -28.04 39.27
#